data_19f8469915ac9f5f7cfcaee6a14a5352
#
_entry.id   19f8469915ac9f5f7cfcaee6a14a5352
#
_cell.length_a   1.000
_cell.length_b   1.000
_cell.length_c   1.000
_cell.angle_alpha   90.00
_cell.angle_beta   90.00
_cell.angle_gamma   90.00
#
_symmetry.space_group_name_H-M   'P 1'
#
loop_
_entity.id
_entity.type
_entity.pdbx_description
1 polymer ?
#
loop_
_entity_poly.entity_id
_entity_poly.type
_entity_poly.pdbx_seq_one_letter_code
_entity_poly.pdbx_strand_id
1 'polypeptide(L)'
;ENPLSFIEVRTAINYGLDKEEMVLFLKNNRGIAATGGIVPPSLLPQDKHPHYGYTFNPDTALQLLAAAGFENGVGLPEIVLHTTEQYQDIAIYVKDKLEDIGIAIKVETVDPRLLREMRLNASTVLFRSSWIADYADAENYLTVFYGGSEAPPNYTRFHNPQFDSLYTIAVAESDETLRKTLYYQMDSILMQQAPVVPLFYD
;
A
#
# COMPACT_ATOMS: atom_id res chain seq x y z
N GLU A 1 -2.66 -21.70 -0.18
CA GLU A 1 -3.16 -20.60 0.67
C GLU A 1 -2.51 -19.29 0.21
N ASN A 2 -3.25 -18.17 0.17
CA ASN A 2 -2.72 -16.90 -0.29
C ASN A 2 -1.75 -16.34 0.77
N PRO A 3 -0.44 -16.20 0.49
CA PRO A 3 0.53 -15.70 1.47
C PRO A 3 0.22 -14.27 1.95
N LEU A 4 -0.49 -13.48 1.15
CA LEU A 4 -0.91 -12.12 1.53
C LEU A 4 -2.11 -12.10 2.48
N SER A 5 -2.67 -13.23 2.90
CA SER A 5 -3.64 -13.31 3.99
C SER A 5 -2.99 -13.00 5.35
N PHE A 6 -1.69 -13.29 5.51
CA PHE A 6 -0.93 -12.98 6.72
C PHE A 6 -0.55 -11.49 6.77
N ILE A 7 -0.95 -10.81 7.85
CA ILE A 7 -0.60 -9.40 8.04
C ILE A 7 0.91 -9.19 8.18
N GLU A 8 1.59 -10.14 8.80
CA GLU A 8 3.04 -10.13 8.98
C GLU A 8 3.76 -10.13 7.62
N VAL A 9 3.27 -10.92 6.65
CA VAL A 9 3.83 -10.95 5.28
C VAL A 9 3.60 -9.61 4.58
N ARG A 10 2.40 -9.04 4.64
CA ARG A 10 2.12 -7.73 4.05
C ARG A 10 2.95 -6.61 4.68
N THR A 11 3.16 -6.68 5.98
CA THR A 11 3.99 -5.72 6.73
C THR A 11 5.46 -5.92 6.41
N ALA A 12 5.93 -7.17 6.28
CA ALA A 12 7.29 -7.48 5.86
C ALA A 12 7.60 -6.93 4.46
N ILE A 13 6.67 -7.03 3.51
CA ILE A 13 6.78 -6.41 2.18
C ILE A 13 6.99 -4.89 2.30
N ASN A 14 6.23 -4.23 3.17
CA ASN A 14 6.37 -2.78 3.38
C ASN A 14 7.75 -2.39 3.95
N TYR A 15 8.30 -3.15 4.90
CA TYR A 15 9.63 -2.92 5.47
C TYR A 15 10.77 -3.36 4.56
N GLY A 16 10.53 -4.32 3.67
CA GLY A 16 11.54 -4.85 2.74
C GLY A 16 11.84 -3.94 1.54
N LEU A 17 11.07 -2.85 1.35
CA LEU A 17 11.24 -1.96 0.21
C LEU A 17 11.91 -0.65 0.60
N ASP A 18 13.07 -0.37 0.01
CA ASP A 18 13.73 0.93 0.09
C ASP A 18 13.09 1.91 -0.90
N LYS A 19 12.09 2.62 -0.41
CA LYS A 19 11.30 3.56 -1.22
C LYS A 19 12.09 4.83 -1.56
N GLU A 20 13.05 5.22 -0.73
CA GLU A 20 13.92 6.37 -0.98
C GLU A 20 14.90 6.04 -2.10
N GLU A 21 15.53 4.86 -2.06
CA GLU A 21 16.38 4.36 -3.13
C GLU A 21 15.59 4.25 -4.45
N MET A 22 14.37 3.73 -4.40
CA MET A 22 13.49 3.62 -5.58
C MET A 22 13.22 4.99 -6.22
N VAL A 23 12.86 6.01 -5.43
CA VAL A 23 12.60 7.36 -5.93
C VAL A 23 13.87 7.98 -6.51
N LEU A 24 15.00 7.78 -5.84
CA LEU A 24 16.29 8.29 -6.30
C LEU A 24 16.67 7.74 -7.68
N PHE A 25 16.64 6.42 -7.85
CA PHE A 25 17.18 5.77 -9.06
C PHE A 25 16.15 5.60 -10.17
N LEU A 26 14.91 5.21 -9.87
CA LEU A 26 13.90 4.95 -10.91
C LEU A 26 13.12 6.21 -11.30
N LYS A 27 12.98 7.17 -10.38
CA LYS A 27 12.25 8.42 -10.67
C LYS A 27 13.17 9.63 -10.85
N ASN A 28 14.49 9.44 -10.89
CA ASN A 28 15.46 10.54 -10.96
C ASN A 28 15.20 11.61 -9.87
N ASN A 29 14.91 11.16 -8.65
CA ASN A 29 14.58 12.00 -7.49
C ASN A 29 13.35 12.91 -7.70
N ARG A 30 12.39 12.48 -8.53
CA ARG A 30 11.09 13.14 -8.69
C ARG A 30 10.04 12.44 -7.84
N GLY A 31 9.31 13.23 -7.04
CA GLY A 31 8.36 12.73 -6.05
C GLY A 31 8.98 12.51 -4.69
N ILE A 32 8.17 12.09 -3.73
CA ILE A 32 8.54 11.88 -2.33
C ILE A 32 8.28 10.41 -1.99
N ALA A 33 9.25 9.72 -1.39
CA ALA A 33 9.08 8.36 -0.89
C ALA A 33 7.93 8.28 0.13
N ALA A 34 6.99 7.35 -0.08
CA ALA A 34 5.82 7.22 0.79
C ALA A 34 6.17 6.39 2.04
N THR A 35 6.86 7.01 2.99
CA THR A 35 7.25 6.42 4.28
C THR A 35 6.25 6.72 5.40
N GLY A 36 5.27 7.59 5.18
CA GLY A 36 4.22 7.95 6.12
C GLY A 36 2.99 7.04 6.03
N GLY A 37 2.15 7.27 5.04
CA GLY A 37 0.90 6.54 4.84
C GLY A 37 0.48 6.55 3.38
N ILE A 38 -0.82 6.37 3.13
CA ILE A 38 -1.39 6.47 1.78
C ILE A 38 -1.73 7.93 1.44
N VAL A 39 -2.08 8.72 2.43
CA VAL A 39 -2.41 10.13 2.27
C VAL A 39 -1.11 10.96 2.21
N PRO A 40 -0.94 11.83 1.19
CA PRO A 40 0.19 12.75 1.15
C PRO A 40 0.25 13.60 2.41
N PRO A 41 1.45 13.79 3.02
CA PRO A 41 1.59 14.53 4.29
C PRO A 41 1.04 15.96 4.26
N SER A 42 1.03 16.61 3.08
CA SER A 42 0.48 17.96 2.91
C SER A 42 -1.03 18.08 3.16
N LEU A 43 -1.76 16.96 3.09
CA LEU A 43 -3.21 16.89 3.32
C LEU A 43 -3.57 16.48 4.75
N LEU A 44 -2.59 16.14 5.57
CA LEU A 44 -2.76 15.77 6.98
C LEU A 44 -2.52 16.97 7.92
N PRO A 45 -2.85 16.85 9.23
CA PRO A 45 -2.54 17.89 10.20
C PRO A 45 -1.05 18.22 10.23
N GLN A 46 -0.69 19.51 10.17
CA GLN A 46 0.70 19.99 10.09
C GLN A 46 1.51 19.75 11.38
N ASP A 47 0.84 19.62 12.51
CA ASP A 47 1.41 19.31 13.83
C ASP A 47 1.64 17.81 14.07
N LYS A 48 1.18 16.96 13.14
CA LYS A 48 1.30 15.51 13.22
C LYS A 48 2.14 14.98 12.07
N HIS A 49 3.30 14.45 12.39
CA HIS A 49 4.05 13.66 11.43
C HIS A 49 3.56 12.21 11.46
N PRO A 50 3.25 11.60 10.30
CA PRO A 50 2.87 10.18 10.27
C PRO A 50 4.03 9.31 10.77
N HIS A 51 3.87 8.72 11.96
CA HIS A 51 4.83 7.77 12.54
C HIS A 51 4.39 6.31 12.40
N TYR A 52 3.29 6.09 11.69
CA TYR A 52 2.68 4.78 11.50
C TYR A 52 3.04 4.12 10.17
N GLY A 53 3.82 4.80 9.33
CA GLY A 53 4.27 4.27 8.04
C GLY A 53 5.51 3.37 8.18
N TYR A 54 6.07 2.99 7.05
CA TYR A 54 7.16 2.02 6.99
C TYR A 54 8.37 2.63 6.32
N THR A 55 9.49 2.65 7.05
CA THR A 55 10.83 2.91 6.51
C THR A 55 11.52 1.58 6.21
N PHE A 56 12.47 1.59 5.29
CA PHE A 56 13.23 0.39 4.93
C PHE A 56 13.94 -0.20 6.16
N ASN A 57 13.62 -1.45 6.47
CA ASN A 57 14.18 -2.19 7.59
C ASN A 57 14.09 -3.70 7.31
N PRO A 58 15.05 -4.27 6.58
CA PRO A 58 15.04 -5.68 6.21
C PRO A 58 15.11 -6.62 7.42
N ASP A 59 15.76 -6.22 8.51
CA ASP A 59 15.81 -7.04 9.73
C ASP A 59 14.42 -7.20 10.35
N THR A 60 13.63 -6.13 10.41
CA THR A 60 12.24 -6.19 10.86
C THR A 60 11.39 -7.04 9.91
N ALA A 61 11.60 -6.92 8.59
CA ALA A 61 10.90 -7.73 7.61
C ALA A 61 11.17 -9.24 7.82
N LEU A 62 12.41 -9.62 8.03
CA LEU A 62 12.80 -11.02 8.32
C LEU A 62 12.18 -11.54 9.63
N GLN A 63 12.15 -10.72 10.69
CA GLN A 63 11.49 -11.08 11.96
C GLN A 63 9.98 -11.31 11.77
N LEU A 64 9.31 -10.49 10.97
CA LEU A 64 7.88 -10.64 10.67
C LEU A 64 7.61 -11.91 9.85
N LEU A 65 8.46 -12.22 8.86
CA LEU A 65 8.35 -13.48 8.11
C LEU A 65 8.53 -14.70 9.01
N ALA A 66 9.50 -14.67 9.92
CA ALA A 66 9.70 -15.74 10.90
C ALA A 66 8.49 -15.87 11.84
N ALA A 67 7.89 -14.76 12.29
CA ALA A 67 6.68 -14.77 13.12
C ALA A 67 5.47 -15.37 12.40
N ALA A 68 5.38 -15.19 11.06
CA ALA A 68 4.36 -15.81 10.21
C ALA A 68 4.65 -17.29 9.90
N GLY A 69 5.78 -17.84 10.35
CA GLY A 69 6.19 -19.22 10.09
C GLY A 69 6.99 -19.40 8.78
N PHE A 70 7.47 -18.34 8.17
CA PHE A 70 8.21 -18.33 6.91
C PHE A 70 9.65 -17.79 7.13
N GLU A 71 10.38 -18.38 8.07
CA GLU A 71 11.75 -17.94 8.37
C GLU A 71 12.63 -17.93 7.10
N ASN A 72 13.23 -16.77 6.81
CA ASN A 72 13.97 -16.51 5.56
C ASN A 72 13.18 -16.84 4.28
N GLY A 73 11.84 -16.74 4.31
CA GLY A 73 10.96 -17.04 3.19
C GLY A 73 10.73 -18.55 2.95
N VAL A 74 11.29 -19.43 3.77
CA VAL A 74 11.13 -20.89 3.59
C VAL A 74 9.66 -21.28 3.71
N GLY A 75 9.12 -21.94 2.68
CA GLY A 75 7.73 -22.38 2.62
C GLY A 75 6.73 -21.30 2.20
N LEU A 76 7.16 -20.05 2.01
CA LEU A 76 6.30 -19.00 1.46
C LEU A 76 6.08 -19.28 -0.05
N PRO A 77 4.84 -19.39 -0.52
CA PRO A 77 4.57 -19.53 -1.94
C PRO A 77 5.02 -18.31 -2.74
N GLU A 78 5.47 -18.52 -3.98
CA GLU A 78 5.78 -17.43 -4.91
C GLU A 78 4.54 -16.54 -5.11
N ILE A 79 4.75 -15.23 -5.05
CA ILE A 79 3.70 -14.22 -5.23
C ILE A 79 3.82 -13.64 -6.64
N VAL A 80 2.72 -13.66 -7.40
CA VAL A 80 2.68 -13.02 -8.72
C VAL A 80 2.33 -11.54 -8.56
N LEU A 81 3.23 -10.66 -9.00
CA LEU A 81 3.02 -9.22 -9.10
C LEU A 81 2.60 -8.86 -10.52
N HIS A 82 1.34 -8.49 -10.70
CA HIS A 82 0.85 -8.02 -11.99
C HIS A 82 1.10 -6.51 -12.17
N THR A 83 1.65 -6.15 -13.31
CA THR A 83 1.94 -4.76 -13.69
C THR A 83 1.64 -4.53 -15.17
N THR A 84 1.83 -3.29 -15.63
CA THR A 84 1.81 -2.94 -17.05
C THR A 84 3.21 -2.57 -17.52
N GLU A 85 3.45 -2.58 -18.82
CA GLU A 85 4.75 -2.26 -19.41
C GLU A 85 5.33 -0.93 -18.88
N GLN A 86 4.48 0.09 -18.76
CA GLN A 86 4.88 1.42 -18.25
C GLN A 86 5.53 1.39 -16.87
N TYR A 87 5.22 0.39 -16.03
CA TYR A 87 5.67 0.31 -14.64
C TYR A 87 6.49 -0.95 -14.35
N GLN A 88 7.01 -1.58 -15.42
CA GLN A 88 7.79 -2.80 -15.30
C GLN A 88 9.05 -2.61 -14.47
N ASP A 89 9.75 -1.48 -14.63
CA ASP A 89 10.98 -1.19 -13.88
C ASP A 89 10.73 -1.14 -12.37
N ILE A 90 9.60 -0.53 -11.96
CA ILE A 90 9.19 -0.52 -10.54
C ILE A 90 8.90 -1.95 -10.04
N ALA A 91 8.22 -2.76 -10.85
CA ALA A 91 7.90 -4.14 -10.46
C ALA A 91 9.16 -5.01 -10.36
N ILE A 92 10.14 -4.82 -11.23
CA ILE A 92 11.44 -5.50 -11.16
C ILE A 92 12.19 -5.09 -9.89
N TYR A 93 12.24 -3.78 -9.59
CA TYR A 93 12.83 -3.28 -8.33
C TYR A 93 12.18 -3.91 -7.09
N VAL A 94 10.84 -3.95 -7.06
CA VAL A 94 10.09 -4.57 -5.96
C VAL A 94 10.45 -6.05 -5.84
N LYS A 95 10.53 -6.77 -6.96
CA LYS A 95 10.95 -8.17 -6.99
C LYS A 95 12.33 -8.33 -6.37
N ASP A 96 13.33 -7.59 -6.87
CA ASP A 96 14.72 -7.74 -6.43
C ASP A 96 14.86 -7.48 -4.91
N LYS A 97 14.24 -6.41 -4.40
CA LYS A 97 14.28 -6.09 -2.97
C LYS A 97 13.55 -7.11 -2.09
N LEU A 98 12.48 -7.71 -2.56
CA LEU A 98 11.74 -8.71 -1.79
C LEU A 98 12.43 -10.07 -1.84
N GLU A 99 13.12 -10.41 -2.92
CA GLU A 99 13.97 -11.60 -3.00
C GLU A 99 15.15 -11.53 -2.02
N ASP A 100 15.70 -10.33 -1.74
CA ASP A 100 16.75 -10.11 -0.73
C ASP A 100 16.33 -10.54 0.70
N ILE A 101 15.02 -10.51 0.99
CA ILE A 101 14.45 -10.97 2.28
C ILE A 101 13.76 -12.34 2.18
N GLY A 102 13.93 -13.05 1.07
CA GLY A 102 13.41 -14.41 0.88
C GLY A 102 11.97 -14.50 0.36
N ILE A 103 11.35 -13.39 -0.05
CA ILE A 103 10.03 -13.40 -0.68
C ILE A 103 10.17 -13.55 -2.19
N ALA A 104 9.84 -14.72 -2.74
CA ALA A 104 9.87 -14.96 -4.17
C ALA A 104 8.75 -14.22 -4.90
N ILE A 105 9.11 -13.38 -5.87
CA ILE A 105 8.18 -12.60 -6.69
C ILE A 105 8.32 -12.96 -8.16
N LYS A 106 7.21 -13.31 -8.79
CA LYS A 106 7.09 -13.41 -10.25
C LYS A 106 6.44 -12.16 -10.80
N VAL A 107 7.13 -11.40 -11.62
CA VAL A 107 6.55 -10.24 -12.31
C VAL A 107 5.83 -10.69 -13.57
N GLU A 108 4.56 -10.36 -13.70
CA GLU A 108 3.78 -10.57 -14.92
C GLU A 108 3.28 -9.23 -15.48
N THR A 109 3.79 -8.89 -16.67
CA THR A 109 3.35 -7.70 -17.41
C THR A 109 2.15 -8.06 -18.27
N VAL A 110 1.06 -7.33 -18.07
CA VAL A 110 -0.21 -7.56 -18.77
C VAL A 110 -0.74 -6.27 -19.42
N ASP A 111 -1.66 -6.42 -20.36
CA ASP A 111 -2.35 -5.27 -20.95
C ASP A 111 -3.14 -4.48 -19.87
N PRO A 112 -3.20 -3.14 -19.91
CA PRO A 112 -3.90 -2.32 -18.92
C PRO A 112 -5.39 -2.67 -18.75
N ARG A 113 -6.08 -3.10 -19.81
CA ARG A 113 -7.49 -3.50 -19.73
C ARG A 113 -7.62 -4.82 -18.99
N LEU A 114 -6.73 -5.78 -19.30
CA LEU A 114 -6.70 -7.07 -18.60
C LEU A 114 -6.40 -6.87 -17.11
N LEU A 115 -5.42 -6.03 -16.76
CA LEU A 115 -5.12 -5.74 -15.35
C LEU A 115 -6.33 -5.13 -14.63
N ARG A 116 -7.08 -4.25 -15.30
CA ARG A 116 -8.32 -3.70 -14.76
C ARG A 116 -9.37 -4.77 -14.50
N GLU A 117 -9.59 -5.66 -15.45
CA GLU A 117 -10.53 -6.79 -15.30
C GLU A 117 -10.10 -7.71 -14.17
N MET A 118 -8.82 -8.05 -14.07
CA MET A 118 -8.29 -8.88 -12.99
C MET A 118 -8.54 -8.27 -11.62
N ARG A 119 -8.36 -6.95 -11.46
CA ARG A 119 -8.67 -6.24 -10.22
C ARG A 119 -10.16 -6.23 -9.90
N LEU A 120 -11.01 -6.02 -10.92
CA LEU A 120 -12.47 -6.04 -10.76
C LEU A 120 -12.97 -7.41 -10.30
N ASN A 121 -12.40 -8.48 -10.85
CA ASN A 121 -12.84 -9.85 -10.59
C ASN A 121 -12.08 -10.54 -9.45
N ALA A 122 -11.18 -9.83 -8.75
CA ALA A 122 -10.30 -10.37 -7.70
C ALA A 122 -9.47 -11.58 -8.15
N SER A 123 -9.07 -11.62 -9.42
CA SER A 123 -8.25 -12.70 -9.99
C SER A 123 -6.74 -12.40 -9.92
N THR A 124 -6.35 -11.34 -9.21
CA THR A 124 -4.97 -10.99 -8.87
C THR A 124 -4.86 -10.65 -7.39
N VAL A 125 -3.78 -11.10 -6.75
CA VAL A 125 -3.55 -10.88 -5.31
C VAL A 125 -2.57 -9.76 -5.02
N LEU A 126 -1.63 -9.50 -5.93
CA LEU A 126 -0.68 -8.40 -5.85
C LEU A 126 -0.60 -7.70 -7.21
N PHE A 127 -0.80 -6.41 -7.23
CA PHE A 127 -0.81 -5.65 -8.47
C PHE A 127 -0.33 -4.21 -8.25
N ARG A 128 0.30 -3.65 -9.27
CA ARG A 128 0.65 -2.23 -9.28
C ARG A 128 -0.59 -1.40 -9.59
N SER A 129 -0.79 -0.36 -8.81
CA SER A 129 -1.84 0.63 -9.03
C SER A 129 -1.33 2.04 -8.76
N SER A 130 -2.06 3.05 -9.20
CA SER A 130 -1.90 4.44 -8.80
C SER A 130 -3.26 5.06 -8.57
N TRP A 131 -3.28 6.07 -7.73
CA TRP A 131 -4.43 6.92 -7.52
C TRP A 131 -4.03 8.37 -7.73
N ILE A 132 -4.78 9.07 -8.54
CA ILE A 132 -4.65 10.51 -8.76
C ILE A 132 -5.91 11.12 -8.16
N ALA A 133 -5.73 12.00 -7.18
CA ALA A 133 -6.87 12.65 -6.54
C ALA A 133 -7.56 13.62 -7.48
N ASP A 134 -8.89 13.58 -7.50
CA ASP A 134 -9.73 14.52 -8.28
C ASP A 134 -9.77 15.90 -7.64
N TYR A 135 -9.50 16.00 -6.34
CA TYR A 135 -9.46 17.23 -5.55
C TYR A 135 -8.50 17.08 -4.36
N ALA A 136 -8.02 18.22 -3.85
CA ALA A 136 -7.01 18.27 -2.80
C ALA A 136 -7.62 18.08 -1.40
N ASP A 137 -8.14 16.88 -1.12
CA ASP A 137 -8.62 16.46 0.21
C ASP A 137 -8.17 15.02 0.47
N ALA A 138 -7.81 14.72 1.72
CA ALA A 138 -7.39 13.38 2.14
C ALA A 138 -8.49 12.32 1.92
N GLU A 139 -9.76 12.73 1.96
CA GLU A 139 -10.90 11.85 1.68
C GLU A 139 -10.74 11.12 0.35
N ASN A 140 -10.25 11.81 -0.69
CA ASN A 140 -10.11 11.23 -2.02
C ASN A 140 -9.12 10.03 -2.06
N TYR A 141 -8.13 10.01 -1.16
CA TYR A 141 -7.20 8.87 -1.01
C TYR A 141 -7.78 7.76 -0.12
N LEU A 142 -8.66 8.09 0.79
CA LEU A 142 -9.21 7.16 1.77
C LEU A 142 -10.48 6.46 1.26
N THR A 143 -11.25 7.11 0.38
CA THR A 143 -12.49 6.56 -0.19
C THR A 143 -12.28 5.23 -0.91
N VAL A 144 -11.08 5.00 -1.46
CA VAL A 144 -10.74 3.76 -2.19
C VAL A 144 -10.60 2.54 -1.28
N PHE A 145 -10.66 2.75 0.03
CA PHE A 145 -10.61 1.69 1.05
C PHE A 145 -11.91 1.59 1.85
N TYR A 146 -12.91 2.41 1.58
CA TYR A 146 -14.17 2.36 2.30
C TYR A 146 -14.89 1.04 2.02
N GLY A 147 -15.17 0.27 3.08
CA GLY A 147 -15.77 -1.06 2.99
C GLY A 147 -17.22 -1.07 2.48
N GLY A 148 -17.91 0.09 2.53
CA GLY A 148 -19.21 0.26 1.90
C GLY A 148 -19.18 0.40 0.37
N SER A 149 -17.97 0.53 -0.22
CA SER A 149 -17.78 0.62 -1.67
C SER A 149 -17.35 -0.72 -2.26
N GLU A 150 -17.95 -1.08 -3.40
CA GLU A 150 -17.47 -2.20 -4.21
C GLU A 150 -16.26 -1.79 -5.07
N ALA A 151 -15.65 -2.74 -5.76
CA ALA A 151 -14.63 -2.47 -6.76
C ALA A 151 -15.28 -2.11 -8.13
N PRO A 152 -15.00 -0.95 -8.76
CA PRO A 152 -14.20 0.14 -8.24
C PRO A 152 -14.93 0.97 -7.17
N PRO A 153 -14.26 1.75 -6.32
CA PRO A 153 -12.81 1.97 -6.27
C PRO A 153 -12.06 1.04 -5.32
N ASN A 154 -12.74 0.29 -4.43
CA ASN A 154 -12.11 -0.55 -3.40
C ASN A 154 -11.56 -1.87 -4.01
N TYR A 155 -10.51 -1.77 -4.82
CA TYR A 155 -9.89 -2.94 -5.44
C TYR A 155 -9.21 -3.89 -4.45
N THR A 156 -8.82 -3.41 -3.29
CA THR A 156 -8.23 -4.22 -2.21
C THR A 156 -9.26 -5.03 -1.46
N ARG A 157 -10.54 -4.69 -1.61
CA ARG A 157 -11.67 -5.22 -0.82
C ARG A 157 -11.43 -5.09 0.68
N PHE A 158 -10.69 -4.02 1.03
CA PHE A 158 -10.47 -3.69 2.43
C PHE A 158 -11.79 -3.44 3.13
N HIS A 159 -11.94 -4.01 4.30
CA HIS A 159 -13.07 -3.81 5.17
C HIS A 159 -12.60 -3.81 6.61
N ASN A 160 -12.81 -2.70 7.29
CA ASN A 160 -12.50 -2.53 8.70
C ASN A 160 -13.60 -1.66 9.34
N PRO A 161 -14.38 -2.19 10.30
CA PRO A 161 -15.51 -1.46 10.89
C PRO A 161 -15.12 -0.13 11.54
N GLN A 162 -13.92 -0.03 12.13
CA GLN A 162 -13.44 1.20 12.73
C GLN A 162 -13.12 2.25 11.65
N PHE A 163 -12.43 1.84 10.59
CA PHE A 163 -12.16 2.71 9.43
C PHE A 163 -13.46 3.21 8.80
N ASP A 164 -14.41 2.30 8.55
CA ASP A 164 -15.68 2.62 7.91
C ASP A 164 -16.52 3.59 8.75
N SER A 165 -16.50 3.42 10.08
CA SER A 165 -17.16 4.35 10.99
C SER A 165 -16.51 5.74 10.97
N LEU A 166 -15.17 5.81 11.01
CA LEU A 166 -14.44 7.08 10.93
C LEU A 166 -14.67 7.78 9.58
N TYR A 167 -14.71 7.02 8.48
CA TYR A 167 -15.01 7.55 7.14
C TYR A 167 -16.37 8.23 7.12
N THR A 168 -17.41 7.54 7.60
CA THR A 168 -18.78 8.07 7.64
C THR A 168 -18.89 9.35 8.46
N ILE A 169 -18.16 9.44 9.58
CA ILE A 169 -18.11 10.65 10.41
C ILE A 169 -17.37 11.76 9.68
N ALA A 170 -16.20 11.45 9.11
CA ALA A 170 -15.32 12.44 8.50
C ALA A 170 -15.95 13.12 7.28
N VAL A 171 -16.67 12.40 6.43
CA VAL A 171 -17.34 12.99 5.24
C VAL A 171 -18.51 13.91 5.60
N ALA A 172 -19.07 13.78 6.80
CA ALA A 172 -20.12 14.64 7.31
C ALA A 172 -19.59 15.81 8.18
N GLU A 173 -18.30 15.80 8.54
CA GLU A 173 -17.68 16.77 9.43
C GLU A 173 -17.36 18.07 8.70
N SER A 174 -17.83 19.19 9.24
CA SER A 174 -17.59 20.54 8.71
C SER A 174 -16.37 21.23 9.33
N ASP A 175 -15.95 20.83 10.54
CA ASP A 175 -14.72 21.31 11.15
C ASP A 175 -13.51 20.66 10.46
N GLU A 176 -12.76 21.48 9.73
CA GLU A 176 -11.60 21.03 8.95
C GLU A 176 -10.51 20.39 9.83
N THR A 177 -10.30 20.91 11.03
CA THR A 177 -9.27 20.40 11.95
C THR A 177 -9.65 19.02 12.48
N LEU A 178 -10.91 18.86 12.88
CA LEU A 178 -11.44 17.59 13.33
C LEU A 178 -11.44 16.58 12.17
N ARG A 179 -11.88 16.97 10.98
CA ARG A 179 -11.90 16.14 9.78
C ARG A 179 -10.49 15.62 9.43
N LYS A 180 -9.48 16.49 9.40
CA LYS A 180 -8.09 16.08 9.19
C LYS A 180 -7.57 15.11 10.25
N THR A 181 -8.01 15.29 11.51
CA THR A 181 -7.66 14.36 12.60
C THR A 181 -8.27 12.98 12.37
N LEU A 182 -9.51 12.91 11.91
CA LEU A 182 -10.17 11.65 11.56
C LEU A 182 -9.44 10.95 10.39
N TYR A 183 -9.06 11.69 9.35
CA TYR A 183 -8.29 11.15 8.23
C TYR A 183 -6.91 10.62 8.66
N TYR A 184 -6.23 11.30 9.57
CA TYR A 184 -4.97 10.81 10.14
C TYR A 184 -5.17 9.47 10.87
N GLN A 185 -6.25 9.30 11.63
CA GLN A 185 -6.57 8.04 12.29
C GLN A 185 -6.88 6.93 11.28
N MET A 186 -7.61 7.24 10.22
CA MET A 186 -7.95 6.29 9.16
C MET A 186 -6.70 5.83 8.40
N ASP A 187 -5.80 6.75 8.05
CA ASP A 187 -4.54 6.43 7.40
C ASP A 187 -3.66 5.53 8.27
N SER A 188 -3.63 5.79 9.60
CA SER A 188 -2.97 4.92 10.57
C SER A 188 -3.54 3.50 10.59
N ILE A 189 -4.87 3.34 10.55
CA ILE A 189 -5.52 2.03 10.49
C ILE A 189 -5.13 1.29 9.20
N LEU A 190 -5.09 1.98 8.05
CA LEU A 190 -4.65 1.38 6.80
C LEU A 190 -3.23 0.85 6.90
N MET A 191 -2.31 1.66 7.43
CA MET A 191 -0.93 1.22 7.55
C MET A 191 -0.79 0.05 8.53
N GLN A 192 -1.51 0.04 9.65
CA GLN A 192 -1.53 -1.08 10.59
C GLN A 192 -2.06 -2.38 9.97
N GLN A 193 -3.01 -2.30 9.04
CA GLN A 193 -3.59 -3.47 8.35
C GLN A 193 -2.83 -3.83 7.07
N ALA A 194 -1.99 -2.92 6.58
CA ALA A 194 -1.16 -3.09 5.38
C ALA A 194 -1.87 -3.68 4.15
N PRO A 195 -3.06 -3.16 3.75
CA PRO A 195 -3.73 -3.64 2.53
C PRO A 195 -2.99 -3.23 1.26
N VAL A 196 -2.08 -2.28 1.36
CA VAL A 196 -1.28 -1.73 0.26
C VAL A 196 0.15 -1.43 0.71
N VAL A 197 1.02 -1.23 -0.27
CA VAL A 197 2.37 -0.71 -0.10
C VAL A 197 2.45 0.64 -0.79
N PRO A 198 2.32 1.76 -0.08
CA PRO A 198 2.56 3.08 -0.67
C PRO A 198 4.02 3.18 -1.11
N LEU A 199 4.26 3.59 -2.35
CA LEU A 199 5.62 3.65 -2.89
C LEU A 199 6.15 5.09 -2.88
N PHE A 200 5.39 6.02 -3.46
CA PHE A 200 5.77 7.43 -3.55
C PHE A 200 4.54 8.32 -3.79
N TYR A 201 4.68 9.59 -3.47
CA TYR A 201 3.77 10.67 -3.87
C TYR A 201 4.41 11.48 -4.99
N ASP A 202 3.62 11.81 -6.04
CA ASP A 202 4.00 12.70 -7.15
C ASP A 202 3.59 14.15 -6.89
#